data_fca01a6997f4e7d54ae029b70928802b
#
_entry.id   fca01a6997f4e7d54ae029b70928802b
#
_cell.length_a   1.000
_cell.length_b   1.000
_cell.length_c   1.000
_cell.angle_alpha   90.00
_cell.angle_beta   90.00
_cell.angle_gamma   90.00
#
_symmetry.space_group_name_H-M   'P 1'
#
loop_
_entity.id
_entity.type
_entity.pdbx_description
1 polymer ?
#
loop_
_entity_poly.entity_id
_entity_poly.type
_entity_poly.pdbx_seq_one_letter_code
_entity_poly.pdbx_strand_id
1 'polypeptide(L)'
;MANAGAGKGLEGIVAANSGICWIDGEAGVLSYRGIDIHELAEKSCFEETTYLLWNGILPDPLKLREFTAQLALARELDQRIIDMLRGFPTSATPMEVLRTAVSALSFYDADEKDNTHDANVRKAYNLTAQIAMIVAIYDRIRKGKEIVPPDRSLSHAGNFLWMLNGEKPSATATRTLDVALVLHADHELNASTFAARVIAATLSDIHSAVTGAIGALKGPLHGGANEAVMRLLHEIDKSGGDPVDYVKNMLAARQKISGFGHRVYKTEDPRATHLRKMSEKLGADSGQPKWYNYSRAIELYINAEKKLNANVDFYSASTYATLGIDIDLYTPIFAISRIAGWAAHVIEQLDDNRLIRPRAEYIGPAYPSPYIPLEERG
;
A
#
# COMPACT_ATOMS: atom_id res chain seq x y z
N MET A 1 30.19 -24.27 14.27
CA MET A 1 29.13 -24.14 13.28
C MET A 1 29.35 -22.83 12.57
N ALA A 2 29.71 -22.86 11.28
CA ALA A 2 29.89 -21.66 10.49
C ALA A 2 28.56 -20.95 10.38
N ASN A 3 28.46 -19.70 10.87
CA ASN A 3 27.35 -18.82 10.62
C ASN A 3 27.25 -18.66 9.09
N ALA A 4 26.22 -19.20 8.47
CA ALA A 4 25.82 -18.76 7.15
C ALA A 4 25.53 -17.26 7.29
N GLY A 5 26.36 -16.41 6.67
CA GLY A 5 26.21 -14.97 6.74
C GLY A 5 24.78 -14.58 6.35
N ALA A 6 24.20 -13.62 7.05
CA ALA A 6 22.86 -13.15 6.75
C ALA A 6 22.77 -12.74 5.27
N GLY A 7 21.83 -13.33 4.53
CA GLY A 7 21.61 -12.98 3.12
C GLY A 7 21.37 -11.48 2.99
N LYS A 8 21.83 -10.86 1.90
CA LYS A 8 21.58 -9.43 1.65
C LYS A 8 20.10 -9.13 1.73
N GLY A 9 19.73 -8.12 2.54
CA GLY A 9 18.33 -7.71 2.71
C GLY A 9 17.48 -8.71 3.48
N LEU A 10 18.08 -9.55 4.33
CA LEU A 10 17.41 -10.61 5.12
C LEU A 10 16.68 -11.66 4.26
N GLU A 11 17.07 -11.85 3.01
CA GLU A 11 16.45 -12.85 2.13
C GLU A 11 16.60 -14.26 2.73
N GLY A 12 15.48 -14.99 2.82
CA GLY A 12 15.43 -16.34 3.41
C GLY A 12 15.46 -16.37 4.95
N ILE A 13 15.45 -15.24 5.63
CA ILE A 13 15.39 -15.16 7.09
C ILE A 13 13.93 -15.03 7.55
N VAL A 14 13.48 -15.95 8.40
CA VAL A 14 12.20 -15.85 9.12
C VAL A 14 12.41 -14.87 10.29
N ALA A 15 11.83 -13.69 10.19
CA ALA A 15 12.04 -12.61 11.16
C ALA A 15 11.03 -12.63 12.33
N ALA A 16 9.82 -13.17 12.11
CA ALA A 16 8.76 -13.29 13.12
C ALA A 16 7.76 -14.39 12.73
N ASN A 17 6.98 -14.85 13.71
CA ASN A 17 5.76 -15.60 13.44
C ASN A 17 4.62 -14.62 13.22
N SER A 18 3.68 -14.96 12.33
CA SER A 18 2.47 -14.19 12.09
C SER A 18 1.35 -15.09 11.62
N GLY A 19 0.14 -14.88 12.13
CA GLY A 19 -1.08 -15.55 11.69
C GLY A 19 -1.89 -14.74 10.67
N ILE A 20 -1.39 -13.62 10.16
CA ILE A 20 -2.17 -12.65 9.38
C ILE A 20 -2.23 -13.02 7.90
N CYS A 21 -1.07 -13.29 7.30
CA CYS A 21 -0.94 -13.52 5.87
C CYS A 21 0.01 -14.69 5.60
N TRP A 22 -0.35 -15.51 4.61
CA TRP A 22 0.52 -16.57 4.11
C TRP A 22 0.65 -16.51 2.61
N ILE A 23 1.86 -16.72 2.10
CA ILE A 23 2.20 -16.66 0.70
C ILE A 23 2.96 -17.93 0.29
N ASP A 24 2.50 -18.58 -0.78
CA ASP A 24 3.30 -19.56 -1.52
C ASP A 24 3.67 -18.96 -2.88
N GLY A 25 4.92 -18.54 -2.99
CA GLY A 25 5.41 -17.90 -4.22
C GLY A 25 5.55 -18.85 -5.41
N GLU A 26 5.79 -20.14 -5.16
CA GLU A 26 5.90 -21.15 -6.22
C GLU A 26 4.52 -21.53 -6.77
N ALA A 27 3.53 -21.69 -5.88
CA ALA A 27 2.16 -22.00 -6.27
C ALA A 27 1.36 -20.75 -6.70
N GLY A 28 1.85 -19.53 -6.42
CA GLY A 28 1.13 -18.28 -6.71
C GLY A 28 -0.07 -18.07 -5.77
N VAL A 29 0.04 -18.49 -4.52
CA VAL A 29 -1.03 -18.39 -3.53
C VAL A 29 -0.77 -17.23 -2.59
N LEU A 30 -1.84 -16.48 -2.30
CA LEU A 30 -1.91 -15.47 -1.25
C LEU A 30 -3.16 -15.73 -0.42
N SER A 31 -3.04 -15.76 0.89
CA SER A 31 -4.18 -15.88 1.79
C SER A 31 -4.11 -14.89 2.94
N TYR A 32 -5.25 -14.36 3.38
CA TYR A 32 -5.40 -13.59 4.61
C TYR A 32 -6.13 -14.44 5.63
N ARG A 33 -5.48 -14.69 6.78
CA ARG A 33 -6.04 -15.54 7.85
C ARG A 33 -6.54 -16.90 7.33
N GLY A 34 -5.82 -17.48 6.33
CA GLY A 34 -6.15 -18.77 5.73
C GLY A 34 -7.23 -18.74 4.64
N ILE A 35 -7.83 -17.58 4.34
CA ILE A 35 -8.80 -17.43 3.25
C ILE A 35 -8.07 -16.96 2.00
N ASP A 36 -8.30 -17.67 0.89
CA ASP A 36 -7.67 -17.39 -0.39
C ASP A 36 -8.03 -15.99 -0.91
N ILE A 37 -7.05 -15.29 -1.49
CA ILE A 37 -7.23 -13.93 -2.00
C ILE A 37 -8.25 -13.85 -3.13
N HIS A 38 -8.41 -14.91 -3.92
CA HIS A 38 -9.41 -14.96 -4.98
C HIS A 38 -10.84 -14.93 -4.40
N GLU A 39 -11.08 -15.67 -3.32
CA GLU A 39 -12.36 -15.67 -2.61
C GLU A 39 -12.67 -14.28 -2.03
N LEU A 40 -11.67 -13.66 -1.38
CA LEU A 40 -11.83 -12.32 -0.82
C LEU A 40 -12.09 -11.27 -1.89
N ALA A 41 -11.35 -11.29 -2.99
CA ALA A 41 -11.53 -10.34 -4.09
C ALA A 41 -12.89 -10.47 -4.78
N GLU A 42 -13.44 -11.67 -4.87
CA GLU A 42 -14.73 -11.92 -5.53
C GLU A 42 -15.93 -11.66 -4.61
N LYS A 43 -15.84 -12.07 -3.34
CA LYS A 43 -16.98 -12.17 -2.42
C LYS A 43 -16.98 -11.16 -1.28
N SER A 44 -15.82 -10.64 -0.89
CA SER A 44 -15.66 -9.73 0.22
C SER A 44 -15.62 -8.27 -0.21
N CYS A 45 -15.59 -7.36 0.75
CA CYS A 45 -15.31 -5.92 0.60
C CYS A 45 -14.12 -5.54 1.50
N PHE A 46 -13.64 -4.32 1.34
CA PHE A 46 -12.48 -3.84 2.12
C PHE A 46 -12.76 -3.84 3.63
N GLU A 47 -13.95 -3.43 4.05
CA GLU A 47 -14.35 -3.42 5.45
C GLU A 47 -14.37 -4.83 6.05
N GLU A 48 -14.93 -5.80 5.35
CA GLU A 48 -14.96 -7.20 5.79
C GLU A 48 -13.56 -7.81 5.84
N THR A 49 -12.74 -7.54 4.82
CA THR A 49 -11.34 -7.98 4.77
C THR A 49 -10.51 -7.34 5.89
N THR A 50 -10.73 -6.07 6.20
CA THR A 50 -10.07 -5.38 7.31
C THR A 50 -10.47 -6.01 8.65
N TYR A 51 -11.76 -6.29 8.84
CA TYR A 51 -12.24 -7.02 10.02
C TYR A 51 -11.55 -8.38 10.17
N LEU A 52 -11.49 -9.16 9.07
CA LEU A 52 -10.81 -10.46 9.05
C LEU A 52 -9.34 -10.35 9.48
N LEU A 53 -8.61 -9.39 8.94
CA LEU A 53 -7.19 -9.17 9.27
C LEU A 53 -6.99 -8.89 10.76
N TRP A 54 -7.85 -8.06 11.38
CA TRP A 54 -7.71 -7.66 12.78
C TRP A 54 -8.22 -8.71 13.76
N ASN A 55 -9.32 -9.41 13.42
CA ASN A 55 -10.00 -10.34 14.35
C ASN A 55 -9.71 -11.82 14.07
N GLY A 56 -9.08 -12.17 12.96
CA GLY A 56 -8.71 -13.55 12.60
C GLY A 56 -9.85 -14.41 12.05
N ILE A 57 -11.08 -13.90 12.00
CA ILE A 57 -12.29 -14.58 11.51
C ILE A 57 -13.15 -13.61 10.70
N LEU A 58 -13.97 -14.13 9.79
CA LEU A 58 -14.98 -13.34 9.10
C LEU A 58 -16.06 -12.87 10.08
N PRO A 59 -16.58 -11.64 9.91
CA PRO A 59 -17.67 -11.14 10.73
C PRO A 59 -19.01 -11.80 10.35
N ASP A 60 -19.88 -11.99 11.31
CA ASP A 60 -21.29 -12.18 11.01
C ASP A 60 -21.93 -10.87 10.49
N PRO A 61 -23.17 -10.90 9.93
CA PRO A 61 -23.78 -9.71 9.35
C PRO A 61 -23.98 -8.55 10.32
N LEU A 62 -24.14 -8.82 11.63
CA LEU A 62 -24.28 -7.77 12.65
C LEU A 62 -22.93 -7.10 12.89
N LYS A 63 -21.89 -7.87 13.13
CA LYS A 63 -20.51 -7.40 13.34
C LYS A 63 -19.98 -6.64 12.15
N LEU A 64 -20.29 -7.08 10.92
CA LEU A 64 -19.87 -6.33 9.72
C LEU A 64 -20.55 -4.95 9.67
N ARG A 65 -21.84 -4.86 9.98
CA ARG A 65 -22.54 -3.56 10.04
C ARG A 65 -21.95 -2.65 11.12
N GLU A 66 -21.69 -3.19 12.31
CA GLU A 66 -21.08 -2.43 13.42
C GLU A 66 -19.69 -1.94 13.05
N PHE A 67 -18.85 -2.81 12.47
CA PHE A 67 -17.50 -2.46 12.01
C PHE A 67 -17.53 -1.36 10.95
N THR A 68 -18.38 -1.51 9.94
CA THR A 68 -18.55 -0.52 8.87
C THR A 68 -19.03 0.83 9.43
N ALA A 69 -19.96 0.81 10.38
CA ALA A 69 -20.44 2.02 11.04
C ALA A 69 -19.36 2.71 11.86
N GLN A 70 -18.54 1.96 12.61
CA GLN A 70 -17.40 2.50 13.34
C GLN A 70 -16.37 3.14 12.41
N LEU A 71 -16.05 2.47 11.29
CA LEU A 71 -15.13 3.02 10.29
C LEU A 71 -15.70 4.31 9.67
N ALA A 72 -17.01 4.36 9.43
CA ALA A 72 -17.67 5.56 8.91
C ALA A 72 -17.70 6.70 9.94
N LEU A 73 -17.87 6.40 11.23
CA LEU A 73 -17.78 7.39 12.31
C LEU A 73 -16.38 7.96 12.48
N ALA A 74 -15.35 7.13 12.26
CA ALA A 74 -13.95 7.55 12.31
C ALA A 74 -13.54 8.49 11.15
N ARG A 75 -14.42 8.74 10.18
CA ARG A 75 -14.21 9.72 9.10
C ARG A 75 -14.38 11.16 9.60
N GLU A 76 -13.65 11.47 10.65
CA GLU A 76 -13.54 12.83 11.19
C GLU A 76 -12.07 13.19 11.31
N LEU A 77 -11.72 14.37 10.82
CA LEU A 77 -10.37 14.88 10.92
C LEU A 77 -10.39 16.19 11.70
N ASP A 78 -9.52 16.29 12.71
CA ASP A 78 -9.41 17.52 13.50
C ASP A 78 -9.13 18.72 12.58
N GLN A 79 -9.79 19.84 12.83
CA GLN A 79 -9.66 21.04 12.00
C GLN A 79 -8.21 21.51 11.92
N ARG A 80 -7.43 21.33 13.00
CA ARG A 80 -6.01 21.69 13.04
C ARG A 80 -5.16 20.86 12.07
N ILE A 81 -5.53 19.60 11.81
CA ILE A 81 -4.89 18.79 10.77
C ILE A 81 -5.27 19.35 9.37
N ILE A 82 -6.53 19.70 9.15
CA ILE A 82 -6.96 20.32 7.88
C ILE A 82 -6.22 21.64 7.65
N ASP A 83 -6.07 22.46 8.66
CA ASP A 83 -5.34 23.73 8.58
C ASP A 83 -3.85 23.51 8.33
N MET A 84 -3.25 22.49 8.93
CA MET A 84 -1.88 22.05 8.61
C MET A 84 -1.75 21.63 7.15
N LEU A 85 -2.71 20.84 6.62
CA LEU A 85 -2.71 20.43 5.20
C LEU A 85 -2.77 21.64 4.25
N ARG A 86 -3.53 22.69 4.62
CA ARG A 86 -3.59 23.95 3.86
C ARG A 86 -2.26 24.73 3.89
N GLY A 87 -1.48 24.56 4.96
CA GLY A 87 -0.19 25.22 5.14
C GLY A 87 0.96 24.58 4.36
N PHE A 88 0.77 23.36 3.81
CA PHE A 88 1.84 22.72 3.04
C PHE A 88 2.00 23.33 1.65
N PRO A 89 3.23 23.33 1.11
CA PRO A 89 3.46 23.72 -0.29
C PRO A 89 2.65 22.84 -1.24
N THR A 90 1.98 23.43 -2.21
CA THR A 90 1.21 22.66 -3.22
C THR A 90 2.10 21.78 -4.11
N SER A 91 3.42 22.02 -4.10
CA SER A 91 4.44 21.18 -4.74
C SER A 91 4.86 19.96 -3.93
N ALA A 92 4.46 19.86 -2.65
CA ALA A 92 4.75 18.68 -1.84
C ALA A 92 4.00 17.46 -2.39
N THR A 93 4.69 16.32 -2.48
CA THR A 93 4.04 15.10 -2.96
C THR A 93 3.03 14.57 -1.94
N PRO A 94 1.92 13.94 -2.40
CA PRO A 94 0.91 13.38 -1.48
C PRO A 94 1.49 12.42 -0.44
N MET A 95 2.52 11.62 -0.78
CA MET A 95 3.18 10.74 0.17
C MET A 95 4.00 11.49 1.23
N GLU A 96 4.59 12.64 0.91
CA GLU A 96 5.30 13.47 1.89
C GLU A 96 4.33 14.07 2.89
N VAL A 97 3.22 14.58 2.39
CA VAL A 97 2.15 15.15 3.19
C VAL A 97 1.50 14.07 4.06
N LEU A 98 1.16 12.92 3.49
CA LEU A 98 0.56 11.81 4.22
C LEU A 98 1.43 11.36 5.41
N ARG A 99 2.73 11.15 5.19
CA ARG A 99 3.67 10.76 6.26
C ARG A 99 3.66 11.78 7.41
N THR A 100 3.71 13.07 7.08
CA THR A 100 3.75 14.15 8.08
C THR A 100 2.41 14.28 8.82
N ALA A 101 1.30 14.20 8.09
CA ALA A 101 -0.03 14.30 8.66
C ALA A 101 -0.35 13.13 9.59
N VAL A 102 0.01 11.90 9.22
CA VAL A 102 -0.20 10.73 10.07
C VAL A 102 0.60 10.81 11.36
N SER A 103 1.85 11.30 11.31
CA SER A 103 2.62 11.58 12.52
C SER A 103 1.94 12.62 13.42
N ALA A 104 1.36 13.66 12.83
CA ALA A 104 0.69 14.72 13.58
C ALA A 104 -0.65 14.29 14.20
N LEU A 105 -1.31 13.24 13.67
CA LEU A 105 -2.54 12.71 14.26
C LEU A 105 -2.36 12.31 15.72
N SER A 106 -1.17 11.82 16.11
CA SER A 106 -0.87 11.42 17.50
C SER A 106 -1.07 12.54 18.51
N PHE A 107 -0.87 13.80 18.12
CA PHE A 107 -1.05 14.94 19.02
C PHE A 107 -2.50 15.18 19.45
N TYR A 108 -3.44 14.62 18.69
CA TYR A 108 -4.87 14.80 18.88
C TYR A 108 -5.58 13.50 19.27
N ASP A 109 -4.82 12.44 19.54
CA ASP A 109 -5.33 11.17 20.01
C ASP A 109 -5.25 11.13 21.55
N ALA A 110 -6.39 11.10 22.21
CA ALA A 110 -6.47 11.06 23.67
C ALA A 110 -5.86 9.78 24.25
N ASP A 111 -5.86 8.69 23.48
CA ASP A 111 -5.33 7.38 23.87
C ASP A 111 -3.90 7.13 23.36
N GLU A 112 -3.19 8.15 22.90
CA GLU A 112 -1.89 8.01 22.21
C GLU A 112 -0.93 7.10 22.99
N LYS A 113 -0.83 7.25 24.31
CA LYS A 113 0.07 6.48 25.19
C LYS A 113 -0.44 5.12 25.61
N ASP A 114 -1.71 4.81 25.35
CA ASP A 114 -2.30 3.52 25.69
C ASP A 114 -2.03 2.50 24.58
N ASN A 115 -1.20 1.52 24.86
CA ASN A 115 -0.85 0.42 23.94
C ASN A 115 -1.61 -0.88 24.25
N THR A 116 -2.72 -0.82 24.98
CA THR A 116 -3.60 -1.99 25.13
C THR A 116 -4.21 -2.39 23.80
N HIS A 117 -4.61 -3.66 23.68
CA HIS A 117 -5.27 -4.18 22.48
C HIS A 117 -6.44 -3.30 22.04
N ASP A 118 -7.37 -3.02 22.94
CA ASP A 118 -8.58 -2.24 22.65
C ASP A 118 -8.26 -0.80 22.22
N ALA A 119 -7.28 -0.15 22.84
CA ALA A 119 -6.84 1.18 22.45
C ALA A 119 -6.22 1.17 21.05
N ASN A 120 -5.39 0.18 20.73
CA ASN A 120 -4.79 0.05 19.41
C ASN A 120 -5.83 -0.27 18.32
N VAL A 121 -6.86 -1.06 18.62
CA VAL A 121 -8.00 -1.27 17.71
C VAL A 121 -8.75 0.05 17.44
N ARG A 122 -9.05 0.87 18.47
CA ARG A 122 -9.69 2.19 18.28
C ARG A 122 -8.83 3.10 17.40
N LYS A 123 -7.52 3.17 17.65
CA LYS A 123 -6.56 3.94 16.83
C LYS A 123 -6.52 3.42 15.40
N ALA A 124 -6.59 2.10 15.18
CA ALA A 124 -6.60 1.48 13.87
C ALA A 124 -7.84 1.90 13.05
N TYR A 125 -9.03 2.00 13.66
CA TYR A 125 -10.21 2.57 13.00
C TYR A 125 -9.95 4.01 12.53
N ASN A 126 -9.42 4.84 13.42
CA ASN A 126 -9.15 6.24 13.12
C ASN A 126 -8.11 6.36 11.99
N LEU A 127 -6.99 5.68 12.10
CA LEU A 127 -5.92 5.71 11.08
C LEU A 127 -6.43 5.21 9.72
N THR A 128 -7.20 4.12 9.69
CA THR A 128 -7.74 3.57 8.44
C THR A 128 -8.66 4.57 7.74
N ALA A 129 -9.56 5.22 8.49
CA ALA A 129 -10.46 6.22 7.93
C ALA A 129 -9.73 7.52 7.55
N GLN A 130 -8.87 8.02 8.44
CA GLN A 130 -8.23 9.34 8.30
C GLN A 130 -7.15 9.38 7.23
N ILE A 131 -6.42 8.28 6.99
CA ILE A 131 -5.44 8.19 5.88
C ILE A 131 -6.13 8.48 4.54
N ALA A 132 -7.28 7.86 4.28
CA ALA A 132 -8.05 8.11 3.06
C ALA A 132 -8.52 9.56 2.96
N MET A 133 -8.98 10.14 4.08
CA MET A 133 -9.41 11.53 4.14
C MET A 133 -8.24 12.50 3.87
N ILE A 134 -7.09 12.29 4.50
CA ILE A 134 -5.89 13.13 4.30
C ILE A 134 -5.51 13.17 2.83
N VAL A 135 -5.47 12.02 2.16
CA VAL A 135 -5.13 11.94 0.74
C VAL A 135 -6.13 12.71 -0.12
N ALA A 136 -7.44 12.48 0.06
CA ALA A 136 -8.46 13.16 -0.73
C ALA A 136 -8.52 14.67 -0.45
N ILE A 137 -8.44 15.09 0.81
CA ILE A 137 -8.47 16.50 1.21
C ILE A 137 -7.26 17.24 0.67
N TYR A 138 -6.05 16.67 0.82
CA TYR A 138 -4.84 17.32 0.32
C TYR A 138 -4.84 17.44 -1.20
N ASP A 139 -5.31 16.42 -1.93
CA ASP A 139 -5.41 16.49 -3.39
C ASP A 139 -6.33 17.64 -3.84
N ARG A 140 -7.45 17.83 -3.14
CA ARG A 140 -8.35 18.94 -3.44
C ARG A 140 -7.72 20.29 -3.10
N ILE A 141 -7.04 20.41 -1.94
CA ILE A 141 -6.36 21.64 -1.52
C ILE A 141 -5.29 22.05 -2.56
N ARG A 142 -4.40 21.14 -2.94
CA ARG A 142 -3.32 21.45 -3.89
C ARG A 142 -3.83 21.81 -5.28
N LYS A 143 -5.03 21.37 -5.64
CA LYS A 143 -5.72 21.71 -6.90
C LYS A 143 -6.61 22.95 -6.79
N GLY A 144 -6.62 23.64 -5.65
CA GLY A 144 -7.48 24.79 -5.42
C GLY A 144 -8.98 24.48 -5.43
N LYS A 145 -9.36 23.25 -5.11
CA LYS A 145 -10.76 22.79 -5.07
C LYS A 145 -11.30 22.82 -3.64
N GLU A 146 -12.61 23.05 -3.51
CA GLU A 146 -13.30 22.92 -2.22
C GLU A 146 -13.19 21.52 -1.63
N ILE A 147 -13.02 21.42 -0.30
CA ILE A 147 -12.99 20.15 0.41
C ILE A 147 -14.40 19.55 0.38
N VAL A 148 -14.50 18.30 -0.04
CA VAL A 148 -15.76 17.54 -0.02
C VAL A 148 -15.86 16.81 1.32
N PRO A 149 -16.92 17.03 2.11
CA PRO A 149 -17.09 16.31 3.37
C PRO A 149 -17.33 14.81 3.12
N PRO A 150 -16.93 13.95 4.08
CA PRO A 150 -17.19 12.51 3.97
C PRO A 150 -18.68 12.20 3.98
N ASP A 151 -19.10 11.22 3.20
CA ASP A 151 -20.44 10.65 3.23
C ASP A 151 -20.40 9.30 4.00
N ARG A 152 -21.03 9.29 5.19
CA ARG A 152 -21.06 8.11 6.07
C ARG A 152 -21.90 6.95 5.50
N SER A 153 -22.75 7.21 4.51
CA SER A 153 -23.57 6.19 3.86
C SER A 153 -22.81 5.36 2.81
N LEU A 154 -21.65 5.86 2.37
CA LEU A 154 -20.83 5.20 1.38
C LEU A 154 -19.84 4.22 2.03
N SER A 155 -19.48 3.16 1.29
CA SER A 155 -18.35 2.27 1.65
C SER A 155 -17.03 3.05 1.74
N HIS A 156 -15.99 2.45 2.25
CA HIS A 156 -14.67 3.10 2.35
C HIS A 156 -14.16 3.53 0.98
N ALA A 157 -14.20 2.64 -0.01
CA ALA A 157 -13.81 2.92 -1.38
C ALA A 157 -14.72 4.00 -2.03
N GLY A 158 -16.03 3.88 -1.85
CA GLY A 158 -16.99 4.84 -2.39
C GLY A 158 -16.82 6.23 -1.79
N ASN A 159 -16.60 6.33 -0.50
CA ASN A 159 -16.35 7.59 0.19
C ASN A 159 -15.04 8.25 -0.25
N PHE A 160 -13.97 7.46 -0.44
CA PHE A 160 -12.71 8.02 -0.94
C PHE A 160 -12.89 8.64 -2.33
N LEU A 161 -13.54 7.93 -3.27
CA LEU A 161 -13.81 8.47 -4.61
C LEU A 161 -14.73 9.69 -4.58
N TRP A 162 -15.75 9.69 -3.72
CA TRP A 162 -16.62 10.84 -3.49
C TRP A 162 -15.83 12.07 -3.02
N MET A 163 -15.00 11.91 -2.00
CA MET A 163 -14.20 13.00 -1.47
C MET A 163 -13.17 13.52 -2.47
N LEU A 164 -12.57 12.62 -3.25
CA LEU A 164 -11.55 12.97 -4.24
C LEU A 164 -12.15 13.74 -5.41
N ASN A 165 -13.23 13.22 -6.00
CA ASN A 165 -13.80 13.74 -7.25
C ASN A 165 -14.87 14.81 -7.02
N GLY A 166 -15.60 14.77 -5.89
CA GLY A 166 -16.73 15.66 -5.62
C GLY A 166 -18.05 15.20 -6.26
N GLU A 167 -18.04 14.00 -6.86
CA GLU A 167 -19.19 13.40 -7.51
C GLU A 167 -19.36 11.96 -7.01
N LYS A 168 -20.62 11.49 -6.89
CA LYS A 168 -20.87 10.12 -6.46
C LYS A 168 -20.34 9.13 -7.50
N PRO A 169 -19.46 8.19 -7.08
CA PRO A 169 -18.92 7.21 -8.00
C PRO A 169 -20.00 6.24 -8.49
N SER A 170 -19.81 5.71 -9.69
CA SER A 170 -20.63 4.59 -10.18
C SER A 170 -20.40 3.33 -9.33
N ALA A 171 -21.34 2.37 -9.39
CA ALA A 171 -21.19 1.08 -8.72
C ALA A 171 -19.94 0.32 -9.22
N THR A 172 -19.68 0.37 -10.54
CA THR A 172 -18.47 -0.24 -11.13
C THR A 172 -17.19 0.42 -10.58
N ALA A 173 -17.12 1.76 -10.55
CA ALA A 173 -15.96 2.47 -10.02
C ALA A 173 -15.72 2.15 -8.53
N THR A 174 -16.79 2.16 -7.72
CA THR A 174 -16.74 1.82 -6.30
C THR A 174 -16.23 0.38 -6.10
N ARG A 175 -16.81 -0.59 -6.80
CA ARG A 175 -16.39 -2.00 -6.66
C ARG A 175 -14.97 -2.22 -7.16
N THR A 176 -14.57 -1.54 -8.22
CA THR A 176 -13.20 -1.65 -8.76
C THR A 176 -12.17 -1.17 -7.75
N LEU A 177 -12.38 -0.01 -7.13
CA LEU A 177 -11.47 0.47 -6.09
C LEU A 177 -11.52 -0.43 -4.85
N ASP A 178 -12.70 -0.87 -4.43
CA ASP A 178 -12.88 -1.76 -3.29
C ASP A 178 -12.07 -3.06 -3.44
N VAL A 179 -12.16 -3.72 -4.61
CA VAL A 179 -11.34 -4.91 -4.92
C VAL A 179 -9.85 -4.56 -4.90
N ALA A 180 -9.45 -3.42 -5.45
CA ALA A 180 -8.04 -2.99 -5.39
C ALA A 180 -7.57 -2.81 -3.94
N LEU A 181 -8.41 -2.26 -3.05
CA LEU A 181 -8.10 -2.13 -1.63
C LEU A 181 -7.99 -3.50 -0.94
N VAL A 182 -8.89 -4.45 -1.23
CA VAL A 182 -8.80 -5.84 -0.73
C VAL A 182 -7.47 -6.49 -1.11
N LEU A 183 -7.09 -6.38 -2.39
CA LEU A 183 -5.88 -7.01 -2.94
C LEU A 183 -4.56 -6.43 -2.39
N HIS A 184 -4.56 -5.17 -1.94
CA HIS A 184 -3.39 -4.51 -1.39
C HIS A 184 -3.36 -4.48 0.13
N ALA A 185 -4.42 -4.97 0.83
CA ALA A 185 -4.61 -4.82 2.27
C ALA A 185 -3.45 -5.41 3.09
N ASP A 186 -2.90 -6.55 2.67
CA ASP A 186 -1.70 -7.11 3.30
C ASP A 186 -0.81 -7.86 2.29
N HIS A 187 0.43 -8.14 2.68
CA HIS A 187 1.38 -8.96 1.93
C HIS A 187 2.56 -9.37 2.83
N GLU A 188 2.28 -10.06 3.93
CA GLU A 188 3.27 -10.57 4.86
C GLU A 188 4.25 -9.48 5.36
N LEU A 189 5.49 -9.86 5.70
CA LEU A 189 6.54 -8.95 6.17
C LEU A 189 7.25 -8.22 5.02
N ASN A 190 6.47 -7.55 4.16
CA ASN A 190 7.07 -6.61 3.21
C ASN A 190 7.79 -5.46 3.93
N ALA A 191 8.56 -4.65 3.20
CA ALA A 191 9.43 -3.64 3.80
C ALA A 191 8.69 -2.66 4.72
N SER A 192 7.50 -2.20 4.36
CA SER A 192 6.72 -1.25 5.18
C SER A 192 6.10 -1.91 6.41
N THR A 193 5.59 -3.13 6.27
CA THR A 193 5.06 -3.92 7.39
C THR A 193 6.17 -4.26 8.39
N PHE A 194 7.35 -4.66 7.90
CA PHE A 194 8.49 -4.93 8.78
C PHE A 194 8.97 -3.68 9.50
N ALA A 195 9.02 -2.51 8.83
CA ALA A 195 9.34 -1.24 9.47
C ALA A 195 8.34 -0.90 10.59
N ALA A 196 7.03 -1.08 10.36
CA ALA A 196 6.01 -0.88 11.38
C ALA A 196 6.22 -1.79 12.59
N ARG A 197 6.48 -3.09 12.38
CA ARG A 197 6.73 -4.05 13.48
C ARG A 197 8.00 -3.73 14.26
N VAL A 198 9.07 -3.29 13.60
CA VAL A 198 10.31 -2.88 14.28
C VAL A 198 10.06 -1.69 15.20
N ILE A 199 9.28 -0.69 14.77
CA ILE A 199 8.93 0.47 15.58
C ILE A 199 8.00 0.03 16.73
N ALA A 200 6.93 -0.71 16.46
CA ALA A 200 6.01 -1.21 17.47
C ALA A 200 6.72 -2.07 18.53
N ALA A 201 7.70 -2.89 18.12
CA ALA A 201 8.48 -3.74 19.03
C ALA A 201 9.27 -2.97 20.08
N THR A 202 9.50 -1.66 19.90
CA THR A 202 10.10 -0.77 20.89
C THR A 202 9.09 -0.24 21.91
N LEU A 203 7.81 -0.62 21.82
CA LEU A 203 6.67 -0.09 22.56
C LEU A 203 6.33 1.36 22.21
N SER A 204 6.75 1.84 21.04
CA SER A 204 6.26 3.10 20.48
C SER A 204 4.80 2.95 20.04
N ASP A 205 4.10 4.08 19.91
CA ASP A 205 2.69 4.14 19.54
C ASP A 205 2.42 3.71 18.08
N ILE A 206 1.17 3.37 17.77
CA ILE A 206 0.78 2.92 16.45
C ILE A 206 0.92 4.01 15.37
N HIS A 207 0.77 5.30 15.71
CA HIS A 207 0.96 6.40 14.74
C HIS A 207 2.42 6.46 14.29
N SER A 208 3.38 6.30 15.23
CA SER A 208 4.80 6.21 14.92
C SER A 208 5.12 5.01 14.03
N ALA A 209 4.53 3.84 14.32
CA ALA A 209 4.71 2.63 13.54
C ALA A 209 4.18 2.81 12.09
N VAL A 210 2.97 3.36 11.95
CA VAL A 210 2.35 3.62 10.64
C VAL A 210 3.10 4.71 9.87
N THR A 211 3.59 5.76 10.55
CA THR A 211 4.43 6.80 9.94
C THR A 211 5.71 6.20 9.34
N GLY A 212 6.36 5.29 10.07
CA GLY A 212 7.52 4.56 9.55
C GLY A 212 7.20 3.65 8.37
N ALA A 213 6.04 2.98 8.41
CA ALA A 213 5.54 2.17 7.31
C ALA A 213 5.30 3.01 6.03
N ILE A 214 4.66 4.18 6.16
CA ILE A 214 4.46 5.12 5.05
C ILE A 214 5.82 5.61 4.49
N GLY A 215 6.79 5.87 5.37
CA GLY A 215 8.15 6.22 4.97
C GLY A 215 8.82 5.15 4.13
N ALA A 216 8.68 3.87 4.52
CA ALA A 216 9.19 2.75 3.76
C ALA A 216 8.43 2.53 2.44
N LEU A 217 7.09 2.68 2.46
CA LEU A 217 6.25 2.53 1.28
C LEU A 217 6.57 3.57 0.21
N LYS A 218 6.91 4.81 0.59
CA LYS A 218 7.31 5.90 -0.32
C LYS A 218 8.53 5.55 -1.17
N GLY A 219 9.36 4.61 -0.72
CA GLY A 219 10.60 4.25 -1.41
C GLY A 219 10.35 3.64 -2.80
N PRO A 220 11.16 4.01 -3.83
CA PRO A 220 10.95 3.57 -5.21
C PRO A 220 11.11 2.05 -5.41
N LEU A 221 11.72 1.35 -4.45
CA LEU A 221 11.86 -0.11 -4.46
C LEU A 221 10.68 -0.83 -3.79
N HIS A 222 9.64 -0.08 -3.34
CA HIS A 222 8.47 -0.65 -2.68
C HIS A 222 7.17 -0.15 -3.32
N GLY A 223 6.65 1.03 -2.98
CA GLY A 223 5.31 1.45 -3.42
C GLY A 223 5.25 2.17 -4.77
N GLY A 224 6.38 2.53 -5.39
CA GLY A 224 6.39 3.38 -6.60
C GLY A 224 6.27 2.65 -7.94
N ALA A 225 6.05 1.33 -7.96
CA ALA A 225 6.08 0.57 -9.21
C ALA A 225 4.88 0.88 -10.12
N ASN A 226 3.69 1.04 -9.56
CA ASN A 226 2.48 1.37 -10.31
C ASN A 226 2.52 2.78 -10.96
N GLU A 227 3.12 3.76 -10.28
CA GLU A 227 3.39 5.08 -10.88
C GLU A 227 4.32 4.96 -12.09
N ALA A 228 5.38 4.15 -11.99
CA ALA A 228 6.31 3.94 -13.08
C ALA A 228 5.65 3.25 -14.29
N VAL A 229 4.72 2.30 -14.06
CA VAL A 229 3.92 1.69 -15.11
C VAL A 229 3.07 2.75 -15.82
N MET A 230 2.37 3.60 -15.07
CA MET A 230 1.49 4.59 -15.70
C MET A 230 2.27 5.66 -16.46
N ARG A 231 3.44 6.08 -15.97
CA ARG A 231 4.34 6.96 -16.72
C ARG A 231 4.75 6.35 -18.05
N LEU A 232 5.10 5.06 -18.08
CA LEU A 232 5.38 4.33 -19.30
C LEU A 232 4.19 4.33 -20.26
N LEU A 233 2.98 4.04 -19.78
CA LEU A 233 1.78 4.06 -20.63
C LEU A 233 1.51 5.46 -21.21
N HIS A 234 1.75 6.52 -20.45
CA HIS A 234 1.65 7.89 -20.95
C HIS A 234 2.73 8.24 -21.98
N GLU A 235 3.96 7.74 -21.84
CA GLU A 235 5.01 7.94 -22.83
C GLU A 235 4.66 7.23 -24.15
N ILE A 236 4.14 6.04 -24.08
CA ILE A 236 3.63 5.30 -25.25
C ILE A 236 2.52 6.09 -25.93
N ASP A 237 1.54 6.56 -25.17
CA ASP A 237 0.41 7.35 -25.69
C ASP A 237 0.88 8.63 -26.40
N LYS A 238 1.81 9.36 -25.79
CA LYS A 238 2.41 10.57 -26.38
C LYS A 238 3.20 10.29 -27.65
N SER A 239 3.82 9.11 -27.76
CA SER A 239 4.57 8.74 -28.97
C SER A 239 3.66 8.49 -30.17
N GLY A 240 2.38 8.21 -29.94
CA GLY A 240 1.41 7.81 -30.98
C GLY A 240 1.73 6.47 -31.67
N GLY A 241 2.72 5.71 -31.12
CA GLY A 241 3.17 4.45 -31.67
C GLY A 241 2.44 3.24 -31.10
N ASP A 242 2.76 2.06 -31.66
CA ASP A 242 2.30 0.79 -31.14
C ASP A 242 2.95 0.49 -29.78
N PRO A 243 2.18 0.10 -28.74
CA PRO A 243 2.71 -0.14 -27.40
C PRO A 243 3.72 -1.29 -27.35
N VAL A 244 3.54 -2.32 -28.21
CA VAL A 244 4.46 -3.46 -28.27
C VAL A 244 5.80 -3.06 -28.89
N ASP A 245 5.77 -2.27 -29.97
CA ASP A 245 6.99 -1.81 -30.64
C ASP A 245 7.79 -0.84 -29.73
N TYR A 246 7.08 0.01 -28.97
CA TYR A 246 7.73 0.85 -27.96
C TYR A 246 8.48 0.02 -26.92
N VAL A 247 7.84 -0.99 -26.34
CA VAL A 247 8.43 -1.89 -25.34
C VAL A 247 9.58 -2.73 -25.94
N LYS A 248 9.49 -3.19 -27.20
CA LYS A 248 10.60 -3.85 -27.90
C LYS A 248 11.84 -2.97 -27.95
N ASN A 249 11.68 -1.69 -28.28
CA ASN A 249 12.79 -0.73 -28.33
C ASN A 249 13.41 -0.52 -26.94
N MET A 250 12.60 -0.41 -25.88
CA MET A 250 13.11 -0.34 -24.51
C MET A 250 13.92 -1.57 -24.13
N LEU A 251 13.44 -2.77 -24.44
CA LEU A 251 14.15 -4.02 -24.15
C LEU A 251 15.46 -4.14 -24.95
N ALA A 252 15.47 -3.71 -26.21
CA ALA A 252 16.68 -3.65 -27.02
C ALA A 252 17.72 -2.68 -26.41
N ALA A 253 17.27 -1.60 -25.82
CA ALA A 253 18.10 -0.64 -25.05
C ALA A 253 18.42 -1.10 -23.62
N ARG A 254 18.08 -2.34 -23.23
CA ARG A 254 18.28 -2.93 -21.89
C ARG A 254 17.59 -2.14 -20.76
N GLN A 255 16.52 -1.42 -21.08
CA GLN A 255 15.70 -0.74 -20.08
C GLN A 255 14.74 -1.73 -19.40
N LYS A 256 14.47 -1.51 -18.12
CA LYS A 256 13.51 -2.31 -17.36
C LYS A 256 12.09 -1.85 -17.67
N ILE A 257 11.18 -2.81 -17.78
CA ILE A 257 9.74 -2.57 -17.84
C ILE A 257 9.18 -2.79 -16.45
N SER A 258 8.60 -1.74 -15.86
CA SER A 258 7.96 -1.81 -14.54
C SER A 258 6.69 -2.65 -14.58
N GLY A 259 6.31 -3.26 -13.46
CA GLY A 259 5.08 -4.05 -13.33
C GLY A 259 5.21 -5.51 -13.77
N PHE A 260 6.43 -5.99 -14.08
CA PHE A 260 6.71 -7.38 -14.44
C PHE A 260 7.69 -8.05 -13.49
N GLY A 261 7.41 -9.32 -13.20
CA GLY A 261 8.16 -10.13 -12.24
C GLY A 261 7.83 -9.76 -10.79
N HIS A 262 8.19 -10.64 -9.88
CA HIS A 262 7.98 -10.45 -8.45
C HIS A 262 9.11 -11.10 -7.66
N ARG A 263 9.45 -10.52 -6.48
CA ARG A 263 10.49 -11.12 -5.63
C ARG A 263 10.05 -12.45 -5.03
N VAL A 264 8.76 -12.59 -4.72
CA VAL A 264 8.17 -13.76 -4.07
C VAL A 264 7.57 -14.71 -5.10
N TYR A 265 6.61 -14.25 -5.92
CA TYR A 265 5.93 -15.11 -6.90
C TYR A 265 6.85 -15.49 -8.05
N LYS A 266 6.92 -16.80 -8.33
CA LYS A 266 7.60 -17.38 -9.51
C LYS A 266 6.63 -17.67 -10.64
N THR A 267 5.35 -17.61 -10.36
CA THR A 267 4.23 -17.71 -11.30
C THR A 267 3.47 -16.38 -11.38
N GLU A 268 2.23 -16.38 -11.87
CA GLU A 268 1.40 -15.16 -11.93
C GLU A 268 1.08 -14.66 -10.50
N ASP A 269 1.19 -13.36 -10.29
CA ASP A 269 0.72 -12.71 -9.06
C ASP A 269 -0.81 -12.85 -8.99
N PRO A 270 -1.38 -13.53 -7.98
CA PRO A 270 -2.82 -13.81 -7.93
C PRO A 270 -3.68 -12.54 -7.91
N ARG A 271 -3.11 -11.42 -7.49
CA ARG A 271 -3.78 -10.12 -7.46
C ARG A 271 -3.91 -9.49 -8.84
N ALA A 272 -2.94 -9.73 -9.73
CA ALA A 272 -2.94 -9.18 -11.08
C ALA A 272 -4.13 -9.68 -11.92
N THR A 273 -4.54 -10.93 -11.74
CA THR A 273 -5.69 -11.53 -12.44
C THR A 273 -6.98 -10.75 -12.17
N HIS A 274 -7.25 -10.35 -10.93
CA HIS A 274 -8.44 -9.59 -10.57
C HIS A 274 -8.38 -8.15 -11.11
N LEU A 275 -7.25 -7.47 -10.95
CA LEU A 275 -7.10 -6.10 -11.46
C LEU A 275 -7.16 -6.05 -12.98
N ARG A 276 -6.66 -7.06 -13.69
CA ARG A 276 -6.82 -7.18 -15.15
C ARG A 276 -8.29 -7.19 -15.54
N LYS A 277 -9.11 -8.05 -14.91
CA LYS A 277 -10.56 -8.12 -15.13
C LYS A 277 -11.25 -6.80 -14.80
N MET A 278 -10.86 -6.16 -13.70
CA MET A 278 -11.44 -4.88 -13.29
C MET A 278 -11.07 -3.73 -14.23
N SER A 279 -9.81 -3.68 -14.69
CA SER A 279 -9.35 -2.69 -15.66
C SER A 279 -10.10 -2.83 -17.00
N GLU A 280 -10.32 -4.06 -17.47
CA GLU A 280 -11.09 -4.35 -18.67
C GLU A 280 -12.53 -3.85 -18.56
N LYS A 281 -13.22 -4.29 -17.49
CA LYS A 281 -14.61 -3.94 -17.26
C LYS A 281 -14.80 -2.43 -17.08
N LEU A 282 -13.98 -1.81 -16.24
CA LEU A 282 -14.06 -0.38 -15.99
C LEU A 282 -13.78 0.43 -17.27
N GLY A 283 -12.78 0.02 -18.06
CA GLY A 283 -12.47 0.64 -19.34
C GLY A 283 -13.63 0.59 -20.33
N ALA A 284 -14.30 -0.55 -20.39
CA ALA A 284 -15.50 -0.73 -21.25
C ALA A 284 -16.67 0.14 -20.73
N ASP A 285 -16.99 0.07 -19.44
CA ASP A 285 -18.12 0.78 -18.82
C ASP A 285 -17.96 2.32 -18.86
N SER A 286 -16.73 2.81 -18.81
CA SER A 286 -16.42 4.25 -18.87
C SER A 286 -16.14 4.78 -20.28
N GLY A 287 -16.15 3.93 -21.30
CA GLY A 287 -15.76 4.30 -22.67
C GLY A 287 -14.27 4.66 -22.82
N GLN A 288 -13.41 4.20 -21.90
CA GLN A 288 -11.97 4.47 -21.88
C GLN A 288 -11.12 3.18 -21.89
N PRO A 289 -11.28 2.30 -22.92
CA PRO A 289 -10.57 1.01 -22.95
C PRO A 289 -9.07 1.12 -23.26
N LYS A 290 -8.58 2.32 -23.61
CA LYS A 290 -7.21 2.56 -24.09
C LYS A 290 -6.15 2.00 -23.15
N TRP A 291 -6.23 2.32 -21.86
CA TRP A 291 -5.21 1.92 -20.89
C TRP A 291 -5.16 0.41 -20.67
N TYR A 292 -6.34 -0.23 -20.64
CA TYR A 292 -6.40 -1.69 -20.61
C TYR A 292 -5.81 -2.31 -21.88
N ASN A 293 -6.18 -1.80 -23.07
CA ASN A 293 -5.70 -2.32 -24.34
C ASN A 293 -4.17 -2.24 -24.45
N TYR A 294 -3.56 -1.12 -24.05
CA TYR A 294 -2.11 -0.98 -24.01
C TYR A 294 -1.48 -1.98 -23.03
N SER A 295 -2.01 -2.04 -21.82
CA SER A 295 -1.51 -2.98 -20.81
C SER A 295 -1.62 -4.42 -21.29
N ARG A 296 -2.74 -4.81 -21.89
CA ARG A 296 -2.94 -6.17 -22.35
C ARG A 296 -2.00 -6.56 -23.51
N ALA A 297 -1.78 -5.66 -24.46
CA ALA A 297 -0.84 -5.89 -25.56
C ALA A 297 0.60 -6.07 -25.04
N ILE A 298 1.03 -5.22 -24.13
CA ILE A 298 2.35 -5.29 -23.50
C ILE A 298 2.52 -6.58 -22.68
N GLU A 299 1.51 -6.95 -21.87
CA GLU A 299 1.55 -8.18 -21.08
C GLU A 299 1.73 -9.41 -21.95
N LEU A 300 0.90 -9.55 -23.00
CA LEU A 300 0.98 -10.70 -23.93
C LEU A 300 2.36 -10.80 -24.57
N TYR A 301 2.92 -9.67 -25.00
CA TYR A 301 4.26 -9.63 -25.59
C TYR A 301 5.36 -10.03 -24.59
N ILE A 302 5.38 -9.41 -23.42
CA ILE A 302 6.40 -9.67 -22.39
C ILE A 302 6.33 -11.12 -21.91
N ASN A 303 5.12 -11.66 -21.72
CA ASN A 303 4.96 -13.04 -21.31
C ASN A 303 5.48 -14.01 -22.39
N ALA A 304 5.16 -13.75 -23.67
CA ALA A 304 5.63 -14.59 -24.78
C ALA A 304 7.16 -14.59 -24.91
N GLU A 305 7.80 -13.40 -24.85
CA GLU A 305 9.21 -13.19 -25.12
C GLU A 305 10.13 -13.47 -23.91
N LYS A 306 9.69 -13.08 -22.72
CA LYS A 306 10.53 -13.10 -21.50
C LYS A 306 10.06 -14.10 -20.45
N LYS A 307 8.88 -14.72 -20.62
CA LYS A 307 8.24 -15.60 -19.63
C LYS A 307 8.06 -14.90 -18.26
N LEU A 308 7.84 -13.57 -18.29
CA LEU A 308 7.58 -12.78 -17.11
C LEU A 308 6.10 -12.47 -17.02
N ASN A 309 5.52 -12.67 -15.84
CA ASN A 309 4.13 -12.35 -15.56
C ASN A 309 4.01 -10.92 -15.03
N ALA A 310 2.88 -10.28 -15.35
CA ALA A 310 2.49 -9.02 -14.74
C ALA A 310 2.25 -9.22 -13.23
N ASN A 311 2.67 -8.24 -12.44
CA ASN A 311 2.37 -8.19 -11.01
C ASN A 311 1.19 -7.24 -10.74
N VAL A 312 0.82 -7.10 -9.46
CA VAL A 312 -0.32 -6.26 -9.04
C VAL A 312 -0.20 -4.80 -9.51
N ASP A 313 1.02 -4.25 -9.57
CA ASP A 313 1.27 -2.85 -9.93
C ASP A 313 0.95 -2.55 -11.39
N PHE A 314 1.07 -3.55 -12.28
CA PHE A 314 0.87 -3.37 -13.70
C PHE A 314 -0.59 -3.00 -14.04
N TYR A 315 -1.55 -3.74 -13.49
CA TYR A 315 -2.96 -3.47 -13.76
C TYR A 315 -3.59 -2.47 -12.78
N SER A 316 -3.02 -2.25 -11.59
CA SER A 316 -3.47 -1.15 -10.74
C SER A 316 -3.26 0.20 -11.43
N ALA A 317 -2.19 0.37 -12.20
CA ALA A 317 -1.90 1.59 -12.95
C ALA A 317 -3.01 1.94 -13.94
N SER A 318 -3.39 1.01 -14.84
CA SER A 318 -4.46 1.24 -15.82
C SER A 318 -5.84 1.41 -15.14
N THR A 319 -6.07 0.70 -14.04
CA THR A 319 -7.30 0.80 -13.25
C THR A 319 -7.45 2.20 -12.64
N TYR A 320 -6.43 2.70 -11.96
CA TYR A 320 -6.47 4.02 -11.33
C TYR A 320 -6.54 5.16 -12.34
N ALA A 321 -5.84 5.04 -13.48
CA ALA A 321 -5.96 6.00 -14.57
C ALA A 321 -7.39 6.11 -15.10
N THR A 322 -8.07 4.96 -15.27
CA THR A 322 -9.47 4.94 -15.74
C THR A 322 -10.45 5.47 -14.70
N LEU A 323 -10.13 5.38 -13.38
CA LEU A 323 -10.87 6.04 -12.30
C LEU A 323 -10.64 7.56 -12.25
N GLY A 324 -9.78 8.12 -13.10
CA GLY A 324 -9.45 9.55 -13.11
C GLY A 324 -8.54 9.98 -11.97
N ILE A 325 -7.78 9.05 -11.40
CA ILE A 325 -6.87 9.29 -10.29
C ILE A 325 -5.50 9.73 -10.84
N ASP A 326 -4.94 10.80 -10.29
CA ASP A 326 -3.61 11.28 -10.66
C ASP A 326 -2.52 10.28 -10.28
N ILE A 327 -1.46 10.21 -11.09
CA ILE A 327 -0.39 9.22 -10.94
C ILE A 327 0.28 9.29 -9.55
N ASP A 328 0.49 10.47 -9.01
CA ASP A 328 1.15 10.67 -7.71
C ASP A 328 0.27 10.31 -6.50
N LEU A 329 -1.01 9.94 -6.74
CA LEU A 329 -1.91 9.37 -5.75
C LEU A 329 -1.86 7.83 -5.69
N TYR A 330 -1.18 7.14 -6.60
CA TYR A 330 -1.17 5.68 -6.66
C TYR A 330 -0.51 5.06 -5.43
N THR A 331 0.65 5.57 -5.03
CA THR A 331 1.31 5.13 -3.78
C THR A 331 0.51 5.50 -2.52
N PRO A 332 -0.09 6.71 -2.39
CA PRO A 332 -1.08 7.00 -1.34
C PRO A 332 -2.26 6.04 -1.28
N ILE A 333 -2.84 5.62 -2.42
CA ILE A 333 -3.93 4.63 -2.44
C ILE A 333 -3.44 3.27 -1.93
N PHE A 334 -2.21 2.90 -2.24
CA PHE A 334 -1.60 1.72 -1.65
C PHE A 334 -1.56 1.83 -0.12
N ALA A 335 -1.23 3.01 0.45
CA ALA A 335 -1.26 3.24 1.89
C ALA A 335 -2.69 3.16 2.46
N ILE A 336 -3.72 3.69 1.75
CA ILE A 336 -5.14 3.60 2.14
C ILE A 336 -5.59 2.14 2.30
N SER A 337 -5.08 1.25 1.47
CA SER A 337 -5.33 -0.17 1.59
C SER A 337 -4.48 -0.82 2.69
N ARG A 338 -3.17 -0.62 2.62
CA ARG A 338 -2.19 -1.34 3.44
C ARG A 338 -2.26 -0.99 4.93
N ILE A 339 -2.90 0.11 5.31
CA ILE A 339 -3.13 0.43 6.73
C ILE A 339 -3.89 -0.70 7.44
N ALA A 340 -4.78 -1.42 6.76
CA ALA A 340 -5.45 -2.59 7.34
C ALA A 340 -4.46 -3.66 7.79
N GLY A 341 -3.49 -3.99 6.93
CA GLY A 341 -2.41 -4.93 7.25
C GLY A 341 -1.42 -4.37 8.27
N TRP A 342 -1.00 -3.11 8.13
CA TRP A 342 -0.09 -2.51 9.11
C TRP A 342 -0.69 -2.51 10.51
N ALA A 343 -1.95 -2.13 10.66
CA ALA A 343 -2.65 -2.15 11.94
C ALA A 343 -2.73 -3.57 12.52
N ALA A 344 -3.11 -4.58 11.70
CA ALA A 344 -3.13 -5.96 12.13
C ALA A 344 -1.76 -6.43 12.65
N HIS A 345 -0.68 -6.13 11.91
CA HIS A 345 0.67 -6.52 12.27
C HIS A 345 1.22 -5.77 13.50
N VAL A 346 0.85 -4.50 13.68
CA VAL A 346 1.22 -3.73 14.89
C VAL A 346 0.49 -4.27 16.11
N ILE A 347 -0.81 -4.56 16.01
CA ILE A 347 -1.61 -5.15 17.09
C ILE A 347 -1.03 -6.53 17.45
N GLU A 348 -0.81 -7.42 16.47
CA GLU A 348 -0.20 -8.73 16.71
C GLU A 348 1.18 -8.62 17.38
N GLN A 349 2.00 -7.64 16.97
CA GLN A 349 3.31 -7.42 17.58
C GLN A 349 3.21 -6.97 19.04
N LEU A 350 2.26 -6.09 19.36
CA LEU A 350 2.09 -5.56 20.73
C LEU A 350 1.42 -6.57 21.67
N ASP A 351 0.54 -7.43 21.16
CA ASP A 351 -0.14 -8.47 21.94
C ASP A 351 0.84 -9.54 22.47
N ASP A 352 1.90 -9.86 21.72
CA ASP A 352 3.00 -10.76 22.15
C ASP A 352 4.35 -10.12 21.78
N ASN A 353 4.69 -9.05 22.51
CA ASN A 353 5.81 -8.20 22.14
C ASN A 353 7.17 -8.70 22.61
N ARG A 354 8.09 -8.71 21.67
CA ARG A 354 9.53 -8.78 21.96
C ARG A 354 10.28 -7.82 21.04
N LEU A 355 11.22 -7.06 21.60
CA LEU A 355 12.07 -6.12 20.86
C LEU A 355 12.76 -6.81 19.70
N ILE A 356 12.52 -6.29 18.48
CA ILE A 356 13.20 -6.75 17.26
C ILE A 356 14.56 -6.06 17.18
N ARG A 357 15.61 -6.83 17.44
CA ARG A 357 17.00 -6.30 17.49
C ARG A 357 17.97 -7.34 16.90
N PRO A 358 18.10 -7.42 15.58
CA PRO A 358 19.09 -8.28 14.94
C PRO A 358 20.52 -7.81 15.23
N ARG A 359 21.50 -8.69 15.03
CA ARG A 359 22.93 -8.37 15.12
C ARG A 359 23.48 -8.09 13.73
N ALA A 360 24.53 -7.28 13.67
CA ALA A 360 25.35 -7.11 12.48
C ALA A 360 26.64 -7.94 12.59
N GLU A 361 27.12 -8.46 11.47
CA GLU A 361 28.50 -8.92 11.34
C GLU A 361 29.40 -7.71 11.11
N TYR A 362 30.37 -7.53 11.98
CA TYR A 362 31.29 -6.39 11.85
C TYR A 362 32.38 -6.72 10.79
N ILE A 363 32.42 -5.91 9.75
CA ILE A 363 33.37 -6.02 8.63
C ILE A 363 34.37 -4.85 8.55
N GLY A 364 34.40 -4.00 9.58
CA GLY A 364 35.33 -2.87 9.68
C GLY A 364 36.75 -3.29 10.11
N PRO A 365 37.62 -2.31 10.44
CA PRO A 365 38.95 -2.55 10.94
C PRO A 365 38.98 -3.50 12.15
N ALA A 366 40.03 -4.28 12.28
CA ALA A 366 40.19 -5.23 13.39
C ALA A 366 40.19 -4.51 14.75
N TYR A 367 39.57 -5.14 15.75
CA TYR A 367 39.58 -4.63 17.13
C TYR A 367 40.71 -5.36 17.91
N PRO A 368 41.47 -4.64 18.75
CA PRO A 368 41.47 -3.19 18.91
C PRO A 368 42.31 -2.47 17.84
N SER A 369 41.78 -1.36 17.31
CA SER A 369 42.58 -0.44 16.49
C SER A 369 43.12 0.69 17.37
N PRO A 370 44.36 1.15 17.20
CA PRO A 370 44.91 2.24 18.03
C PRO A 370 44.20 3.53 17.72
N TYR A 371 43.88 4.30 18.78
CA TYR A 371 43.48 5.69 18.62
C TYR A 371 44.73 6.53 18.34
N ILE A 372 44.76 7.17 17.19
CA ILE A 372 45.86 8.08 16.80
C ILE A 372 45.42 9.50 17.20
N PRO A 373 46.14 10.22 18.07
CA PRO A 373 45.86 11.61 18.41
C PRO A 373 45.77 12.50 17.16
N LEU A 374 44.98 13.59 17.22
CA LEU A 374 44.68 14.43 16.07
C LEU A 374 45.95 15.01 15.44
N GLU A 375 46.88 15.45 16.27
CA GLU A 375 48.21 16.00 15.91
C GLU A 375 49.16 15.01 15.23
N GLU A 376 48.86 13.71 15.33
CA GLU A 376 49.66 12.63 14.71
C GLU A 376 49.01 12.07 13.42
N ARG A 377 47.84 12.62 13.01
CA ARG A 377 47.13 12.22 11.79
C ARG A 377 47.70 13.02 10.61
N GLY A 378 48.49 12.38 9.75
CA GLY A 378 48.99 12.94 8.52
C GLY A 378 47.99 13.03 7.36
#